data_eedeebc602716c7941fb628e6a3e97cc
#
_entry.id   eedeebc602716c7941fb628e6a3e97cc
#
_cell.length_a   1.000
_cell.length_b   1.000
_cell.length_c   1.000
_cell.angle_alpha   90.00
_cell.angle_beta   90.00
_cell.angle_gamma   90.00
#
_symmetry.space_group_name_H-M   'P 1'
#
loop_
_entity.id
_entity.type
_entity.pdbx_description
1 polymer ?
#
loop_
_entity_poly.entity_id
_entity_poly.type
_entity_poly.pdbx_seq_one_letter_code
_entity_poly.pdbx_strand_id
1 'polypeptide(L)'
;NKATLTITGAQAEDEADYFCALTKSCTGAPFGGGTHLTVLRQPKAAPTVNLFPPSSEELGTNKATLVCLISDFYPGAVTVTWKAGGTTVTQGVETTKPSKQSNNKYAASSYLALSASDWKSSSGFTCQVTHEGTIVEKTVTPSECA
;
A
#
# COMPACT_ATOMS: atom_id res chain seq x y z
N ASN A 1 0.30 -33.78 -9.58
CA ASN A 1 -0.15 -33.21 -10.85
C ASN A 1 0.37 -31.77 -10.94
N LYS A 2 0.97 -31.42 -12.07
CA LYS A 2 1.49 -30.07 -12.34
C LYS A 2 0.93 -29.60 -13.68
N ALA A 3 0.39 -28.39 -13.71
CA ALA A 3 0.00 -27.70 -14.94
C ALA A 3 0.83 -26.44 -15.10
N THR A 4 1.17 -26.11 -16.34
CA THR A 4 1.97 -24.92 -16.64
C THR A 4 1.30 -24.16 -17.78
N LEU A 5 1.11 -22.85 -17.57
CA LEU A 5 0.71 -21.91 -18.62
C LEU A 5 1.93 -21.09 -19.00
N THR A 6 2.22 -21.03 -20.31
CA THR A 6 3.31 -20.23 -20.84
C THR A 6 2.76 -19.19 -21.80
N ILE A 7 3.08 -17.92 -21.56
CA ILE A 7 2.71 -16.79 -22.44
C ILE A 7 3.99 -16.27 -23.07
N THR A 8 4.02 -16.24 -24.41
CA THR A 8 5.16 -15.72 -25.18
C THR A 8 4.74 -14.45 -25.90
N GLY A 9 5.60 -13.41 -25.87
CA GLY A 9 5.29 -12.13 -26.49
C GLY A 9 4.12 -11.41 -25.81
N ALA A 10 4.12 -11.42 -24.48
CA ALA A 10 3.05 -10.82 -23.67
C ALA A 10 2.69 -9.41 -24.13
N GLN A 11 1.40 -9.17 -24.35
CA GLN A 11 0.83 -7.89 -24.78
C GLN A 11 -0.07 -7.29 -23.69
N ALA A 12 -0.45 -6.05 -23.89
CA ALA A 12 -1.26 -5.31 -22.96
C ALA A 12 -2.61 -5.98 -22.62
N GLU A 13 -3.17 -6.70 -23.57
CA GLU A 13 -4.42 -7.46 -23.43
C GLU A 13 -4.26 -8.73 -22.61
N ASP A 14 -3.02 -9.18 -22.37
CA ASP A 14 -2.73 -10.34 -21.53
C ASP A 14 -2.72 -10.01 -20.02
N GLU A 15 -2.86 -8.73 -19.66
CA GLU A 15 -2.96 -8.31 -18.26
C GLU A 15 -4.29 -8.78 -17.65
N ALA A 16 -4.21 -9.79 -16.78
CA ALA A 16 -5.37 -10.45 -16.20
C ALA A 16 -5.00 -11.30 -14.99
N ASP A 17 -6.02 -11.78 -14.30
CA ASP A 17 -5.90 -12.82 -13.30
C ASP A 17 -6.02 -14.19 -13.95
N TYR A 18 -5.02 -15.04 -13.72
CA TYR A 18 -4.97 -16.40 -14.24
C TYR A 18 -5.16 -17.41 -13.14
N PHE A 19 -6.13 -18.30 -13.31
CA PHE A 19 -6.44 -19.36 -12.36
C PHE A 19 -6.23 -20.73 -12.98
N CYS A 20 -5.62 -21.65 -12.24
CA CYS A 20 -5.62 -23.04 -12.61
C CYS A 20 -6.81 -23.75 -11.94
N ALA A 21 -7.44 -24.67 -12.67
CA ALA A 21 -8.50 -25.52 -12.16
C ALA A 21 -8.23 -26.98 -12.51
N LEU A 22 -8.53 -27.88 -11.58
CA LEU A 22 -8.50 -29.32 -11.84
C LEU A 22 -9.93 -29.79 -12.10
N THR A 23 -10.24 -30.13 -13.36
CA THR A 23 -11.54 -30.67 -13.73
C THR A 23 -11.53 -32.20 -13.66
N LYS A 24 -12.26 -32.76 -12.72
CA LYS A 24 -12.58 -34.17 -12.69
C LYS A 24 -14.10 -34.26 -12.76
N SER A 25 -14.62 -35.04 -13.68
CA SER A 25 -16.04 -35.12 -14.04
C SER A 25 -16.97 -35.09 -12.82
N CYS A 26 -18.01 -34.29 -12.88
CA CYS A 26 -19.24 -34.24 -12.09
C CYS A 26 -19.27 -33.62 -10.70
N THR A 27 -18.18 -33.20 -10.10
CA THR A 27 -18.22 -32.49 -8.82
C THR A 27 -17.20 -31.32 -8.86
N GLY A 28 -17.68 -30.12 -8.59
CA GLY A 28 -17.00 -28.85 -8.62
C GLY A 28 -15.46 -28.84 -8.72
N ALA A 29 -14.92 -28.08 -9.65
CA ALA A 29 -13.49 -27.94 -9.85
C ALA A 29 -12.86 -27.09 -8.74
N PRO A 30 -11.86 -27.57 -7.97
CA PRO A 30 -11.09 -26.71 -7.11
C PRO A 30 -10.21 -25.78 -7.99
N PHE A 31 -10.30 -24.47 -7.71
CA PHE A 31 -9.45 -23.46 -8.33
C PHE A 31 -8.22 -23.19 -7.46
N GLY A 32 -7.10 -22.90 -8.08
CA GLY A 32 -5.93 -22.33 -7.41
C GLY A 32 -6.17 -20.88 -6.98
N GLY A 33 -5.28 -20.35 -6.16
CA GLY A 33 -5.37 -18.99 -5.61
C GLY A 33 -5.23 -17.86 -6.64
N GLY A 34 -4.95 -18.20 -7.90
CA GLY A 34 -4.76 -17.21 -8.98
C GLY A 34 -3.38 -16.55 -8.98
N THR A 35 -3.04 -16.00 -10.12
CA THR A 35 -1.85 -15.17 -10.32
C THR A 35 -2.24 -13.97 -11.15
N HIS A 36 -1.95 -12.78 -10.64
CA HIS A 36 -2.15 -11.54 -11.39
C HIS A 36 -0.94 -11.27 -12.28
N LEU A 37 -1.17 -11.19 -13.60
CA LEU A 37 -0.16 -10.82 -14.57
C LEU A 37 -0.30 -9.33 -14.90
N THR A 38 0.75 -8.55 -14.67
CA THR A 38 0.82 -7.15 -15.06
C THR A 38 1.78 -7.00 -16.24
N VAL A 39 1.31 -6.41 -17.33
CA VAL A 39 2.16 -6.07 -18.47
C VAL A 39 2.65 -4.64 -18.33
N LEU A 40 3.94 -4.49 -18.02
CA LEU A 40 4.54 -3.17 -17.78
C LEU A 40 4.60 -2.37 -19.08
N ARG A 41 3.77 -1.33 -19.16
CA ARG A 41 3.65 -0.46 -20.34
C ARG A 41 4.50 0.79 -20.26
N GLN A 42 5.07 1.06 -19.11
CA GLN A 42 5.88 2.24 -18.82
C GLN A 42 6.99 1.90 -17.83
N PRO A 43 8.05 2.72 -17.75
CA PRO A 43 9.14 2.47 -16.80
C PRO A 43 8.64 2.55 -15.36
N LYS A 44 9.28 1.82 -14.47
CA LYS A 44 9.02 1.87 -13.03
C LYS A 44 9.18 3.30 -12.52
N ALA A 45 8.26 3.72 -11.66
CA ALA A 45 8.30 5.02 -10.99
C ALA A 45 8.26 4.82 -9.48
N ALA A 46 9.20 5.40 -8.78
CA ALA A 46 9.24 5.38 -7.32
C ALA A 46 8.13 6.25 -6.73
N PRO A 47 7.52 5.85 -5.60
CA PRO A 47 6.48 6.64 -4.98
C PRO A 47 7.00 7.96 -4.40
N THR A 48 6.20 9.00 -4.50
CA THR A 48 6.34 10.22 -3.72
C THR A 48 5.52 10.06 -2.45
N VAL A 49 6.15 10.20 -1.30
CA VAL A 49 5.51 10.00 0.01
C VAL A 49 5.44 11.32 0.76
N ASN A 50 4.24 11.69 1.20
CA ASN A 50 3.99 12.83 2.07
C ASN A 50 3.27 12.34 3.33
N LEU A 51 3.78 12.73 4.48
CA LEU A 51 3.21 12.39 5.77
C LEU A 51 2.72 13.65 6.46
N PHE A 52 1.44 13.66 6.86
CA PHE A 52 0.77 14.77 7.50
C PHE A 52 0.48 14.44 8.97
N PRO A 53 0.86 15.33 9.90
CA PRO A 53 0.52 15.19 11.30
C PRO A 53 -0.97 15.49 11.54
N PRO A 54 -1.53 15.13 12.72
CA PRO A 54 -2.88 15.53 13.09
C PRO A 54 -2.99 17.03 13.21
N SER A 55 -4.16 17.57 12.88
CA SER A 55 -4.45 18.99 13.07
C SER A 55 -4.66 19.32 14.55
N SER A 56 -4.41 20.58 14.92
CA SER A 56 -4.68 21.06 16.29
C SER A 56 -6.16 20.95 16.67
N GLU A 57 -7.05 21.12 15.72
CA GLU A 57 -8.50 20.97 15.91
C GLU A 57 -8.88 19.53 16.27
N GLU A 58 -8.30 18.54 15.58
CA GLU A 58 -8.52 17.13 15.87
C GLU A 58 -7.98 16.74 17.25
N LEU A 59 -6.80 17.24 17.61
CA LEU A 59 -6.21 17.00 18.94
C LEU A 59 -7.09 17.53 20.08
N GLY A 60 -7.85 18.58 19.84
CA GLY A 60 -8.86 19.09 20.77
C GLY A 60 -10.00 18.11 21.06
N THR A 61 -10.21 17.10 20.20
CA THR A 61 -11.21 16.04 20.38
C THR A 61 -10.65 14.77 21.01
N ASN A 62 -9.42 14.78 21.51
CA ASN A 62 -8.66 13.62 22.00
C ASN A 62 -8.36 12.55 20.95
N LYS A 63 -8.37 12.91 19.68
CA LYS A 63 -8.03 12.03 18.56
C LYS A 63 -6.84 12.58 17.79
N ALA A 64 -6.11 11.70 17.16
CA ALA A 64 -5.01 12.04 16.27
C ALA A 64 -4.98 11.08 15.09
N THR A 65 -5.10 11.61 13.88
CA THR A 65 -4.99 10.82 12.65
C THR A 65 -3.81 11.29 11.84
N LEU A 66 -2.89 10.37 11.56
CA LEU A 66 -1.79 10.60 10.65
C LEU A 66 -2.20 10.14 9.26
N VAL A 67 -1.85 10.92 8.25
CA VAL A 67 -2.15 10.61 6.85
C VAL A 67 -0.86 10.49 6.07
N CYS A 68 -0.63 9.32 5.48
CA CYS A 68 0.47 9.06 4.58
C CYS A 68 -0.06 9.00 3.15
N LEU A 69 0.29 9.98 2.33
CA LEU A 69 -0.10 10.06 0.94
C LEU A 69 1.02 9.54 0.04
N ILE A 70 0.69 8.58 -0.81
CA ILE A 70 1.62 7.90 -1.69
C ILE A 70 1.15 8.12 -3.12
N SER A 71 1.98 8.75 -3.94
CA SER A 71 1.58 9.13 -5.30
C SER A 71 2.68 8.87 -6.33
N ASP A 72 2.28 8.90 -7.58
CA ASP A 72 3.17 8.83 -8.74
C ASP A 72 4.04 7.57 -8.85
N PHE A 73 3.55 6.44 -8.36
CA PHE A 73 4.26 5.16 -8.44
C PHE A 73 3.72 4.26 -9.56
N TYR A 74 4.62 3.43 -10.08
CA TYR A 74 4.30 2.40 -11.07
C TYR A 74 5.31 1.23 -10.95
N PRO A 75 4.87 -0.02 -10.95
CA PRO A 75 3.48 -0.53 -11.01
C PRO A 75 2.66 -0.22 -9.74
N GLY A 76 1.35 -0.47 -9.81
CA GLY A 76 0.38 -0.13 -8.78
C GLY A 76 0.34 -1.06 -7.58
N ALA A 77 1.49 -1.43 -7.02
CA ALA A 77 1.59 -2.28 -5.83
C ALA A 77 2.57 -1.67 -4.83
N VAL A 78 2.11 -1.39 -3.62
CA VAL A 78 2.91 -0.88 -2.51
C VAL A 78 2.54 -1.59 -1.22
N THR A 79 3.49 -1.67 -0.30
CA THR A 79 3.27 -2.11 1.07
C THR A 79 3.58 -0.96 2.01
N VAL A 80 2.65 -0.65 2.91
CA VAL A 80 2.79 0.43 3.87
C VAL A 80 2.95 -0.16 5.27
N THR A 81 3.98 0.26 5.96
CA THR A 81 4.25 -0.09 7.35
C THR A 81 4.36 1.17 8.19
N TRP A 82 3.68 1.19 9.32
CA TRP A 82 3.75 2.27 10.28
C TRP A 82 4.66 1.90 11.44
N LYS A 83 5.46 2.86 11.89
CA LYS A 83 6.34 2.69 13.04
C LYS A 83 6.13 3.83 14.04
N ALA A 84 6.11 3.48 15.30
CA ALA A 84 6.10 4.42 16.43
C ALA A 84 7.41 4.24 17.21
N GLY A 85 8.29 5.23 17.16
CA GLY A 85 9.58 5.17 17.84
C GLY A 85 10.45 3.95 17.49
N GLY A 86 10.35 3.44 16.25
CA GLY A 86 11.08 2.25 15.81
C GLY A 86 10.31 0.93 15.95
N THR A 87 9.18 0.90 16.63
CA THR A 87 8.32 -0.28 16.76
C THR A 87 7.21 -0.28 15.71
N THR A 88 7.00 -1.41 15.06
CA THR A 88 5.92 -1.56 14.06
C THR A 88 4.55 -1.48 14.71
N VAL A 89 3.68 -0.64 14.17
CA VAL A 89 2.29 -0.45 14.61
C VAL A 89 1.37 -1.09 13.58
N THR A 90 0.48 -1.96 14.05
CA THR A 90 -0.51 -2.64 13.20
C THR A 90 -1.94 -2.27 13.56
N GLN A 91 -2.19 -1.80 14.77
CA GLN A 91 -3.51 -1.42 15.25
C GLN A 91 -3.85 0.00 14.83
N GLY A 92 -5.07 0.20 14.34
CA GLY A 92 -5.55 1.51 13.88
C GLY A 92 -5.04 1.94 12.51
N VAL A 93 -4.46 1.02 11.75
CA VAL A 93 -3.95 1.26 10.39
C VAL A 93 -5.00 0.90 9.35
N GLU A 94 -5.31 1.85 8.48
CA GLU A 94 -6.17 1.65 7.30
C GLU A 94 -5.41 2.10 6.05
N THR A 95 -5.30 1.23 5.07
CA THR A 95 -4.61 1.52 3.81
C THR A 95 -5.54 1.27 2.63
N THR A 96 -5.65 2.25 1.74
CA THR A 96 -6.48 2.12 0.54
C THR A 96 -5.79 1.24 -0.50
N LYS A 97 -6.59 0.67 -1.40
CA LYS A 97 -6.06 0.05 -2.61
C LYS A 97 -5.51 1.13 -3.55
N PRO A 98 -4.41 0.87 -4.25
CA PRO A 98 -3.91 1.80 -5.26
C PRO A 98 -4.95 2.07 -6.34
N SER A 99 -5.10 3.34 -6.70
CA SER A 99 -5.96 3.78 -7.80
C SER A 99 -5.14 4.49 -8.87
N LYS A 100 -5.56 4.32 -10.12
CA LYS A 100 -4.86 4.89 -11.26
C LYS A 100 -5.15 6.39 -11.39
N GLN A 101 -4.11 7.18 -11.50
CA GLN A 101 -4.19 8.62 -11.73
C GLN A 101 -4.35 8.96 -13.22
N SER A 102 -4.64 10.22 -13.55
CA SER A 102 -4.73 10.70 -14.92
C SER A 102 -3.44 10.58 -15.73
N ASN A 103 -2.29 10.56 -15.05
CA ASN A 103 -0.96 10.40 -15.65
C ASN A 103 -0.53 8.94 -15.84
N ASN A 104 -1.46 7.97 -15.70
CA ASN A 104 -1.22 6.52 -15.75
C ASN A 104 -0.34 5.95 -14.64
N LYS A 105 0.03 6.73 -13.64
CA LYS A 105 0.64 6.27 -12.39
C LYS A 105 -0.42 6.01 -11.35
N TYR A 106 -0.02 5.49 -10.21
CA TYR A 106 -0.95 5.11 -9.14
C TYR A 106 -0.79 6.01 -7.92
N ALA A 107 -1.87 6.12 -7.16
CA ALA A 107 -1.88 6.76 -5.85
C ALA A 107 -2.58 5.87 -4.83
N ALA A 108 -2.14 5.95 -3.60
CA ALA A 108 -2.75 5.31 -2.45
C ALA A 108 -2.60 6.20 -1.22
N SER A 109 -3.35 5.92 -0.18
CA SER A 109 -3.22 6.58 1.10
C SER A 109 -3.28 5.57 2.24
N SER A 110 -2.61 5.89 3.33
CA SER A 110 -2.66 5.10 4.55
C SER A 110 -2.90 6.02 5.74
N TYR A 111 -3.71 5.55 6.66
CA TYR A 111 -4.14 6.30 7.83
C TYR A 111 -3.74 5.55 9.10
N LEU A 112 -3.24 6.27 10.08
CA LEU A 112 -2.98 5.75 11.42
C LEU A 112 -3.83 6.52 12.43
N ALA A 113 -4.79 5.84 13.05
CA ALA A 113 -5.64 6.42 14.08
C ALA A 113 -5.04 6.19 15.47
N LEU A 114 -4.86 7.28 16.22
CA LEU A 114 -4.28 7.28 17.55
C LEU A 114 -5.15 8.12 18.50
N SER A 115 -4.91 7.97 19.82
CA SER A 115 -5.34 8.97 20.78
C SER A 115 -4.39 10.18 20.78
N ALA A 116 -4.88 11.33 21.20
CA ALA A 116 -4.04 12.52 21.34
C ALA A 116 -2.88 12.30 22.32
N SER A 117 -3.09 11.49 23.37
CA SER A 117 -2.05 11.14 24.33
C SER A 117 -0.95 10.27 23.72
N ASP A 118 -1.30 9.30 22.89
CA ASP A 118 -0.32 8.46 22.18
C ASP A 118 0.51 9.29 21.20
N TRP A 119 -0.11 10.23 20.50
CA TRP A 119 0.58 11.16 19.63
C TRP A 119 1.60 12.00 20.41
N LYS A 120 1.20 12.62 21.51
CA LYS A 120 2.04 13.51 22.31
C LYS A 120 3.16 12.79 23.06
N SER A 121 2.93 11.54 23.47
CA SER A 121 3.91 10.74 24.24
C SER A 121 4.95 10.05 23.39
N SER A 122 4.74 9.95 22.09
CA SER A 122 5.70 9.28 21.19
C SER A 122 6.83 10.24 20.75
N SER A 123 8.00 9.66 20.50
CA SER A 123 9.14 10.37 19.94
C SER A 123 9.01 10.67 18.45
N GLY A 124 8.05 10.04 17.77
CA GLY A 124 7.77 10.23 16.36
C GLY A 124 7.10 9.04 15.73
N PHE A 125 6.46 9.28 14.59
CA PHE A 125 5.80 8.26 13.78
C PHE A 125 6.39 8.28 12.37
N THR A 126 6.60 7.09 11.82
CA THR A 126 7.17 6.90 10.49
C THR A 126 6.21 6.12 9.62
N CYS A 127 5.92 6.65 8.44
CA CYS A 127 5.29 5.92 7.34
C CYS A 127 6.38 5.36 6.44
N GLN A 128 6.46 4.04 6.37
CA GLN A 128 7.42 3.32 5.54
C GLN A 128 6.69 2.69 4.36
N VAL A 129 7.03 3.10 3.16
CA VAL A 129 6.45 2.60 1.92
C VAL A 129 7.46 1.75 1.18
N THR A 130 7.13 0.51 0.93
CA THR A 130 7.93 -0.42 0.13
C THR A 130 7.32 -0.57 -1.25
N HIS A 131 8.11 -0.29 -2.28
CA HIS A 131 7.71 -0.40 -3.68
C HIS A 131 8.85 -1.01 -4.47
N GLU A 132 8.60 -2.16 -5.12
CA GLU A 132 9.58 -2.85 -5.98
C GLU A 132 10.95 -3.07 -5.31
N GLY A 133 10.95 -3.39 -4.02
CA GLY A 133 12.17 -3.59 -3.24
C GLY A 133 12.85 -2.31 -2.75
N THR A 134 12.33 -1.15 -3.11
CA THR A 134 12.81 0.15 -2.62
C THR A 134 11.93 0.65 -1.47
N ILE A 135 12.55 1.19 -0.44
CA ILE A 135 11.87 1.69 0.75
C ILE A 135 11.98 3.21 0.78
N VAL A 136 10.84 3.88 0.94
CA VAL A 136 10.76 5.33 1.16
C VAL A 136 10.10 5.57 2.50
N GLU A 137 10.73 6.36 3.35
CA GLU A 137 10.24 6.67 4.70
C GLU A 137 10.01 8.17 4.88
N LYS A 138 8.96 8.50 5.61
CA LYS A 138 8.71 9.85 6.12
C LYS A 138 8.37 9.77 7.60
N THR A 139 8.90 10.71 8.37
CA THR A 139 8.70 10.78 9.82
C THR A 139 8.13 12.13 10.19
N VAL A 140 7.19 12.14 11.13
CA VAL A 140 6.69 13.34 11.79
C VAL A 140 6.84 13.20 13.30
N THR A 141 7.11 14.31 13.98
CA THR A 141 7.24 14.38 15.43
C THR A 141 6.23 15.37 16.02
N PRO A 142 5.73 15.14 17.24
CA PRO A 142 4.80 16.06 17.89
C PRO A 142 5.35 17.47 18.10
N SER A 143 6.66 17.61 18.20
CA SER A 143 7.34 18.90 18.39
C SER A 143 7.38 19.79 17.14
N GLU A 144 7.11 19.25 15.97
CA GLU A 144 7.07 19.99 14.69
C GLU A 144 5.74 20.72 14.46
N CYS A 145 4.75 20.51 15.34
CA CYS A 145 3.41 21.09 15.25
C CYS A 145 3.22 22.27 16.24
N ALA A 146 4.25 23.02 16.43
CA ALA A 146 4.14 24.23 17.26
C ALA A 146 3.78 25.47 16.42
#